data_d5d631a687bcf6251d9fe392b0ad4811
#
_entry.id   d5d631a687bcf6251d9fe392b0ad4811
#
_cell.length_a   1.000
_cell.length_b   1.000
_cell.length_c   1.000
_cell.angle_alpha   90.00
_cell.angle_beta   90.00
_cell.angle_gamma   90.00
#
_symmetry.space_group_name_H-M   'P 1'
#
loop_
_entity.id
_entity.type
_entity.pdbx_description
1 polymer ?
#
loop_
_entity_poly.entity_id
_entity_poly.type
_entity_poly.pdbx_seq_one_letter_code
_entity_poly.pdbx_strand_id
1 'polypeptide(L)'
;MKRLHLNLTALALSIAAAGCLQRDVTETWYVDGNGAVTWVVHEQNVRSDSKAVLDRRTEEDEYWLAVQQDRHGMVEGLRELRAEKIRTVVLRDEAPYAIQTEGRFTGLDILGQRLIAAIGATGTSVVRRNQTGWEWTLIVRDPSALDATGEPSTGVSDLLDGLDHLKVFLVAGRFEAAEGFSLSKDGRVATFDYKESDDKGPDLPAITLKLSWSTFTHEE
;
A
#
# COMPACT_ATOMS: atom_id res chain seq x y z
N MET A 1 -14.32 -25.17 8.08
CA MET A 1 -14.30 -23.86 7.40
C MET A 1 -12.84 -23.53 7.17
N LYS A 2 -12.34 -23.61 5.92
CA LYS A 2 -10.95 -23.27 5.57
C LYS A 2 -10.84 -21.76 5.61
N ARG A 3 -10.08 -21.22 6.58
CA ARG A 3 -9.69 -19.81 6.60
C ARG A 3 -8.72 -19.60 5.44
N LEU A 4 -9.13 -18.81 4.47
CA LEU A 4 -8.23 -18.30 3.46
C LEU A 4 -7.35 -17.27 4.19
N HIS A 5 -6.11 -17.64 4.46
CA HIS A 5 -5.09 -16.67 4.89
C HIS A 5 -4.69 -15.88 3.65
N LEU A 6 -5.29 -14.71 3.51
CA LEU A 6 -4.89 -13.75 2.50
C LEU A 6 -3.74 -12.95 3.09
N ASN A 7 -2.54 -13.24 2.64
CA ASN A 7 -1.37 -12.46 3.01
C ASN A 7 -1.36 -11.16 2.21
N LEU A 8 -1.00 -10.03 2.81
CA LEU A 8 -0.70 -8.76 2.11
C LEU A 8 0.54 -8.90 1.19
N THR A 9 1.43 -9.85 1.49
CA THR A 9 2.31 -10.44 0.49
C THR A 9 1.51 -10.87 -0.74
N ALA A 10 0.22 -11.18 -0.62
CA ALA A 10 -0.62 -11.33 -1.80
C ALA A 10 -0.95 -10.00 -2.48
N LEU A 11 -0.91 -8.85 -1.82
CA LEU A 11 -1.01 -7.56 -2.53
C LEU A 11 0.32 -7.24 -3.24
N ALA A 12 1.44 -7.50 -2.59
CA ALA A 12 2.76 -7.48 -3.23
C ALA A 12 3.07 -8.77 -4.01
N LEU A 13 2.54 -9.96 -3.61
CA LEU A 13 2.80 -11.30 -4.16
C LEU A 13 1.68 -11.86 -5.04
N SER A 14 0.51 -11.27 -5.18
CA SER A 14 -0.35 -11.55 -6.36
C SER A 14 0.35 -11.20 -7.67
N ILE A 15 1.48 -10.54 -7.53
CA ILE A 15 2.50 -10.28 -8.52
C ILE A 15 3.37 -11.52 -8.81
N ALA A 16 3.58 -12.40 -7.84
CA ALA A 16 4.49 -13.55 -7.99
C ALA A 16 3.80 -14.84 -8.49
N ALA A 17 2.45 -14.88 -8.51
CA ALA A 17 1.71 -16.05 -9.00
C ALA A 17 1.41 -16.02 -10.51
N ALA A 18 1.70 -14.91 -11.19
CA ALA A 18 1.61 -14.81 -12.64
C ALA A 18 3.01 -14.84 -13.22
N GLY A 19 3.63 -16.04 -13.36
CA GLY A 19 4.86 -16.26 -14.11
C GLY A 19 5.99 -15.26 -13.86
N CYS A 20 7.03 -15.32 -14.62
CA CYS A 20 8.24 -14.50 -14.53
C CYS A 20 8.09 -13.06 -15.07
N LEU A 21 7.02 -12.35 -14.75
CA LEU A 21 6.88 -10.95 -15.16
C LEU A 21 7.71 -10.02 -14.28
N GLN A 22 8.67 -9.36 -14.89
CA GLN A 22 9.41 -8.26 -14.27
C GLN A 22 8.62 -6.97 -14.42
N ARG A 23 8.67 -6.10 -13.42
CA ARG A 23 8.06 -4.78 -13.43
C ARG A 23 8.67 -3.87 -12.39
N ASP A 24 8.60 -2.58 -12.65
CA ASP A 24 8.90 -1.52 -11.69
C ASP A 24 7.58 -1.01 -11.13
N VAL A 25 7.40 -1.09 -9.81
CA VAL A 25 6.18 -0.62 -9.13
C VAL A 25 6.49 0.61 -8.30
N THR A 26 5.65 1.62 -8.41
CA THR A 26 5.70 2.82 -7.55
C THR A 26 4.32 3.08 -6.97
N GLU A 27 4.24 3.19 -5.65
CA GLU A 27 3.01 3.43 -4.93
C GLU A 27 2.98 4.83 -4.32
N THR A 28 1.86 5.51 -4.47
CA THR A 28 1.66 6.85 -3.90
C THR A 28 0.25 6.98 -3.34
N TRP A 29 0.15 7.43 -2.11
CA TRP A 29 -1.11 7.87 -1.52
C TRP A 29 -1.21 9.39 -1.65
N TYR A 30 -2.20 9.86 -2.37
CA TYR A 30 -2.56 11.27 -2.41
C TYR A 30 -3.62 11.52 -1.34
N VAL A 31 -3.25 12.28 -0.31
CA VAL A 31 -4.11 12.61 0.81
C VAL A 31 -4.61 14.04 0.62
N ASP A 32 -5.91 14.23 0.63
CA ASP A 32 -6.48 15.58 0.61
C ASP A 32 -6.53 16.21 2.01
N GLY A 33 -6.96 17.47 2.08
CA GLY A 33 -6.94 18.24 3.34
C GLY A 33 -7.83 17.66 4.44
N ASN A 34 -8.82 16.83 4.11
CA ASN A 34 -9.75 16.18 5.06
C ASN A 34 -9.37 14.71 5.34
N GLY A 35 -8.29 14.22 4.75
CA GLY A 35 -7.76 12.89 4.98
C GLY A 35 -8.31 11.82 4.04
N ALA A 36 -9.12 12.15 3.03
CA ALA A 36 -9.48 11.17 2.00
C ALA A 36 -8.27 10.82 1.15
N VAL A 37 -8.21 9.56 0.69
CA VAL A 37 -7.02 9.01 0.02
C VAL A 37 -7.35 8.57 -1.39
N THR A 38 -6.51 8.95 -2.33
CA THR A 38 -6.39 8.28 -3.63
C THR A 38 -5.09 7.51 -3.66
N TRP A 39 -5.19 6.18 -3.67
CA TRP A 39 -4.02 5.31 -3.83
C TRP A 39 -3.77 5.13 -5.32
N VAL A 40 -2.59 5.50 -5.76
CA VAL A 40 -2.14 5.38 -7.15
C VAL A 40 -0.95 4.44 -7.22
N VAL A 41 -1.03 3.47 -8.09
CA VAL A 41 0.04 2.52 -8.37
C VAL A 41 0.42 2.63 -9.84
N HIS A 42 1.70 2.86 -10.09
CA HIS A 42 2.28 2.79 -11.42
C HIS A 42 3.05 1.47 -11.55
N GLU A 43 2.68 0.68 -12.54
CA GLU A 43 3.44 -0.49 -12.98
C GLU A 43 4.08 -0.13 -14.32
N GLN A 44 5.40 -0.19 -14.37
CA GLN A 44 6.19 0.16 -15.56
C GLN A 44 7.11 -0.99 -15.94
N ASN A 45 7.58 -0.97 -17.17
CA ASN A 45 8.51 -1.97 -17.71
C ASN A 45 8.00 -3.42 -17.53
N VAL A 46 6.68 -3.61 -17.55
CA VAL A 46 6.07 -4.94 -17.37
C VAL A 46 6.35 -5.80 -18.59
N ARG A 47 7.12 -6.85 -18.40
CA ARG A 47 7.52 -7.80 -19.43
C ARG A 47 7.90 -9.13 -18.82
N SER A 48 7.79 -10.22 -19.59
CA SER A 48 8.30 -11.50 -19.17
C SER A 48 9.85 -11.56 -19.28
N ASP A 49 10.48 -12.20 -18.31
CA ASP A 49 11.90 -12.54 -18.32
C ASP A 49 12.18 -13.94 -18.90
N SER A 50 11.14 -14.64 -19.36
CA SER A 50 11.27 -15.96 -19.96
C SER A 50 12.19 -15.92 -21.17
N LYS A 51 13.11 -16.89 -21.23
CA LYS A 51 14.03 -17.09 -22.38
C LYS A 51 13.32 -17.72 -23.56
N ALA A 52 12.24 -18.48 -23.32
CA ALA A 52 11.45 -19.11 -24.37
C ALA A 52 10.44 -18.11 -24.96
N VAL A 53 10.51 -17.91 -26.27
CA VAL A 53 9.67 -16.90 -26.95
C VAL A 53 8.16 -17.16 -26.78
N LEU A 54 7.76 -18.44 -26.78
CA LEU A 54 6.35 -18.81 -26.63
C LEU A 54 5.85 -18.52 -25.20
N ASP A 55 6.64 -18.89 -24.19
CA ASP A 55 6.28 -18.65 -22.79
C ASP A 55 6.18 -17.14 -22.52
N ARG A 56 7.15 -16.38 -23.02
CA ARG A 56 7.14 -14.91 -22.92
C ARG A 56 5.85 -14.30 -23.46
N ARG A 57 5.46 -14.70 -24.68
CA ARG A 57 4.22 -14.20 -25.30
C ARG A 57 3.00 -14.61 -24.48
N THR A 58 2.95 -15.85 -24.05
CA THR A 58 1.83 -16.33 -23.24
C THR A 58 1.67 -15.51 -21.94
N GLU A 59 2.77 -15.32 -21.20
CA GLU A 59 2.75 -14.55 -19.94
C GLU A 59 2.36 -13.07 -20.17
N GLU A 60 2.91 -12.45 -21.22
CA GLU A 60 2.60 -11.07 -21.59
C GLU A 60 1.15 -10.93 -22.08
N ASP A 61 0.63 -11.85 -22.85
CA ASP A 61 -0.76 -11.87 -23.33
C ASP A 61 -1.75 -12.11 -22.16
N GLU A 62 -1.41 -13.01 -21.23
CA GLU A 62 -2.22 -13.25 -20.02
C GLU A 62 -2.30 -12.00 -19.13
N TYR A 63 -1.14 -11.35 -18.89
CA TYR A 63 -1.12 -10.09 -18.14
C TYR A 63 -1.98 -9.04 -18.84
N TRP A 64 -1.80 -8.84 -20.14
CA TRP A 64 -2.54 -7.84 -20.90
C TRP A 64 -4.05 -8.11 -20.90
N LEU A 65 -4.44 -9.37 -21.06
CA LEU A 65 -5.83 -9.78 -20.97
C LEU A 65 -6.42 -9.47 -19.56
N ALA A 66 -5.67 -9.70 -18.50
CA ALA A 66 -6.07 -9.37 -17.14
C ALA A 66 -6.26 -7.85 -16.95
N VAL A 67 -5.37 -7.03 -17.54
CA VAL A 67 -5.50 -5.57 -17.56
C VAL A 67 -6.78 -5.14 -18.29
N GLN A 68 -7.02 -5.66 -19.49
CA GLN A 68 -8.21 -5.34 -20.28
C GLN A 68 -9.53 -5.73 -19.60
N GLN A 69 -9.48 -6.74 -18.73
CA GLN A 69 -10.65 -7.24 -17.99
C GLN A 69 -10.80 -6.65 -16.58
N ASP A 70 -9.95 -5.67 -16.21
CA ASP A 70 -9.88 -5.11 -14.86
C ASP A 70 -9.72 -6.19 -13.77
N ARG A 71 -8.88 -7.21 -14.01
CA ARG A 71 -8.63 -8.36 -13.12
C ARG A 71 -7.16 -8.57 -12.81
N HIS A 72 -6.29 -7.63 -13.17
CA HIS A 72 -4.90 -7.72 -12.75
C HIS A 72 -4.75 -7.50 -11.24
N GLY A 73 -3.64 -7.99 -10.67
CA GLY A 73 -3.45 -8.11 -9.22
C GLY A 73 -3.73 -6.85 -8.42
N MET A 74 -3.37 -5.66 -8.93
CA MET A 74 -3.61 -4.41 -8.22
C MET A 74 -5.10 -4.07 -8.13
N VAL A 75 -5.88 -4.30 -9.18
CA VAL A 75 -7.34 -4.11 -9.15
C VAL A 75 -7.98 -5.05 -8.14
N GLU A 76 -7.59 -6.32 -8.12
CA GLU A 76 -8.10 -7.30 -7.16
C GLU A 76 -7.75 -6.89 -5.72
N GLY A 77 -6.51 -6.49 -5.45
CA GLY A 77 -6.10 -6.01 -4.13
C GLY A 77 -6.88 -4.77 -3.67
N LEU A 78 -7.09 -3.79 -4.55
CA LEU A 78 -7.91 -2.62 -4.21
C LEU A 78 -9.38 -2.98 -3.96
N ARG A 79 -9.93 -3.99 -4.66
CA ARG A 79 -11.29 -4.52 -4.40
C ARG A 79 -11.38 -5.20 -3.04
N GLU A 80 -10.39 -6.02 -2.67
CA GLU A 80 -10.32 -6.66 -1.37
C GLU A 80 -10.24 -5.63 -0.23
N LEU A 81 -9.48 -4.57 -0.42
CA LEU A 81 -9.44 -3.42 0.46
C LEU A 81 -10.71 -2.55 0.36
N ARG A 82 -11.69 -2.93 -0.48
CA ARG A 82 -12.95 -2.21 -0.69
C ARG A 82 -12.73 -0.75 -1.11
N ALA A 83 -11.72 -0.48 -1.94
CA ALA A 83 -11.54 0.83 -2.53
C ALA A 83 -12.77 1.21 -3.36
N GLU A 84 -13.08 2.48 -3.36
CA GLU A 84 -14.12 3.07 -4.21
C GLU A 84 -13.49 3.54 -5.53
N LYS A 85 -14.28 3.54 -6.61
CA LYS A 85 -13.90 4.13 -7.91
C LYS A 85 -12.53 3.62 -8.41
N ILE A 86 -12.35 2.31 -8.42
CA ILE A 86 -11.14 1.70 -8.98
C ILE A 86 -11.12 1.98 -10.48
N ARG A 87 -9.97 2.42 -10.99
CA ARG A 87 -9.76 2.75 -12.39
C ARG A 87 -8.35 2.36 -12.81
N THR A 88 -8.22 1.75 -13.99
CA THR A 88 -6.94 1.51 -14.64
C THR A 88 -6.80 2.40 -15.87
N VAL A 89 -5.65 3.03 -16.03
CA VAL A 89 -5.26 3.82 -17.20
C VAL A 89 -4.07 3.12 -17.84
N VAL A 90 -4.21 2.79 -19.12
CA VAL A 90 -3.11 2.25 -19.91
C VAL A 90 -2.22 3.40 -20.34
N LEU A 91 -0.94 3.34 -20.01
CA LEU A 91 0.08 4.31 -20.38
C LEU A 91 0.89 3.81 -21.59
N ARG A 92 1.05 2.48 -21.71
CA ARG A 92 1.64 1.80 -22.87
C ARG A 92 1.00 0.43 -23.02
N ASP A 93 0.49 0.14 -24.20
CA ASP A 93 -0.27 -1.06 -24.59
C ASP A 93 0.57 -2.09 -25.34
N GLU A 94 1.89 -1.86 -25.46
CA GLU A 94 2.87 -2.79 -26.01
C GLU A 94 3.93 -3.12 -24.99
N ALA A 95 4.46 -4.35 -25.02
CA ALA A 95 5.53 -4.77 -24.11
C ALA A 95 6.84 -3.97 -24.39
N PRO A 96 7.53 -3.49 -23.35
CA PRO A 96 7.19 -3.57 -21.94
C PRO A 96 6.00 -2.65 -21.61
N TYR A 97 4.91 -3.23 -21.06
CA TYR A 97 3.68 -2.49 -20.76
C TYR A 97 3.89 -1.46 -19.64
N ALA A 98 2.98 -0.47 -19.60
CA ALA A 98 2.89 0.45 -18.49
C ALA A 98 1.43 0.80 -18.19
N ILE A 99 1.04 0.71 -16.93
CA ILE A 99 -0.31 1.05 -16.48
C ILE A 99 -0.26 1.89 -15.21
N GLN A 100 -1.33 2.62 -14.95
CA GLN A 100 -1.60 3.27 -13.69
C GLN A 100 -2.94 2.78 -13.17
N THR A 101 -2.95 2.26 -11.95
CA THR A 101 -4.17 1.85 -11.26
C THR A 101 -4.42 2.76 -10.08
N GLU A 102 -5.63 3.22 -9.92
CA GLU A 102 -6.04 4.08 -8.80
C GLU A 102 -7.28 3.53 -8.10
N GLY A 103 -7.33 3.69 -6.78
CA GLY A 103 -8.49 3.42 -5.96
C GLY A 103 -8.67 4.50 -4.89
N ARG A 104 -9.91 4.82 -4.53
CA ARG A 104 -10.21 5.87 -3.55
C ARG A 104 -10.69 5.28 -2.24
N PHE A 105 -10.33 5.94 -1.15
CA PHE A 105 -10.78 5.65 0.21
C PHE A 105 -11.28 6.94 0.83
N THR A 106 -12.34 6.84 1.62
CA THR A 106 -12.96 8.01 2.27
C THR A 106 -12.09 8.62 3.36
N GLY A 107 -11.09 7.89 3.87
CA GLY A 107 -10.14 8.40 4.86
C GLY A 107 -8.94 7.49 5.08
N LEU A 108 -7.87 8.07 5.62
CA LEU A 108 -6.69 7.32 6.08
C LEU A 108 -7.03 6.32 7.18
N ASP A 109 -7.97 6.67 8.07
CA ASP A 109 -8.47 5.79 9.11
C ASP A 109 -9.13 4.53 8.52
N ILE A 110 -9.96 4.69 7.51
CA ILE A 110 -10.62 3.59 6.81
C ILE A 110 -9.61 2.72 6.07
N LEU A 111 -8.69 3.34 5.33
CA LEU A 111 -7.62 2.60 4.64
C LEU A 111 -6.77 1.80 5.63
N GLY A 112 -6.30 2.44 6.70
CA GLY A 112 -5.47 1.77 7.71
C GLY A 112 -6.20 0.61 8.42
N GLN A 113 -7.51 0.76 8.73
CA GLN A 113 -8.31 -0.35 9.29
C GLN A 113 -8.40 -1.54 8.33
N ARG A 114 -8.56 -1.28 7.04
CA ARG A 114 -8.66 -2.33 6.01
C ARG A 114 -7.31 -3.02 5.80
N LEU A 115 -6.21 -2.27 5.83
CA LEU A 115 -4.85 -2.84 5.78
C LEU A 115 -4.60 -3.76 6.99
N ILE A 116 -4.89 -3.32 8.22
CA ILE A 116 -4.78 -4.14 9.43
C ILE A 116 -5.59 -5.44 9.27
N ALA A 117 -6.83 -5.33 8.79
CA ALA A 117 -7.70 -6.50 8.61
C ALA A 117 -7.19 -7.45 7.51
N ALA A 118 -6.63 -6.92 6.42
CA ALA A 118 -6.12 -7.71 5.30
C ALA A 118 -4.94 -8.59 5.69
N ILE A 119 -4.05 -8.10 6.56
CA ILE A 119 -2.91 -8.88 7.08
C ILE A 119 -3.26 -9.77 8.27
N GLY A 120 -4.52 -9.76 8.72
CA GLY A 120 -4.94 -10.52 9.90
C GLY A 120 -4.41 -10.00 11.22
N ALA A 121 -3.82 -8.80 11.25
CA ALA A 121 -3.31 -8.16 12.46
C ALA A 121 -4.43 -7.55 13.31
N THR A 122 -4.07 -7.08 14.51
CA THR A 122 -4.91 -6.26 15.38
C THR A 122 -4.36 -4.85 15.47
N GLY A 123 -5.22 -3.88 15.73
CA GLY A 123 -4.73 -2.51 15.85
C GLY A 123 -5.82 -1.46 15.64
N THR A 124 -5.38 -0.24 15.48
CA THR A 124 -6.27 0.90 15.25
C THR A 124 -5.69 1.85 14.21
N SER A 125 -6.55 2.41 13.40
CA SER A 125 -6.23 3.53 12.52
C SER A 125 -7.23 4.65 12.80
N VAL A 126 -6.76 5.83 13.15
CA VAL A 126 -7.58 6.94 13.58
C VAL A 126 -7.09 8.25 12.99
N VAL A 127 -7.99 9.02 12.40
CA VAL A 127 -7.77 10.41 12.03
C VAL A 127 -8.45 11.31 13.04
N ARG A 128 -7.74 12.28 13.56
CA ARG A 128 -8.27 13.28 14.53
C ARG A 128 -7.96 14.69 14.05
N ARG A 129 -8.90 15.59 14.28
CA ARG A 129 -8.66 17.02 14.15
C ARG A 129 -8.04 17.54 15.45
N ASN A 130 -6.96 18.30 15.34
CA ASN A 130 -6.33 19.00 16.46
C ASN A 130 -6.43 20.54 16.24
N GLN A 131 -5.80 21.33 17.11
CA GLN A 131 -5.86 22.79 17.03
C GLN A 131 -5.22 23.39 15.77
N THR A 132 -4.23 22.70 15.21
CA THR A 132 -3.42 23.19 14.08
C THR A 132 -3.74 22.49 12.75
N GLY A 133 -4.54 21.40 12.77
CA GLY A 133 -4.83 20.64 11.57
C GLY A 133 -5.39 19.24 11.87
N TRP A 134 -4.77 18.24 11.31
CA TRP A 134 -5.17 16.84 11.39
C TRP A 134 -4.00 15.96 11.81
N GLU A 135 -4.33 14.85 12.44
CA GLU A 135 -3.37 13.81 12.80
C GLU A 135 -3.94 12.44 12.47
N TRP A 136 -3.19 11.65 11.73
CA TRP A 136 -3.44 10.23 11.53
C TRP A 136 -2.46 9.42 12.37
N THR A 137 -3.00 8.41 13.07
CA THR A 137 -2.21 7.44 13.82
C THR A 137 -2.66 6.04 13.43
N LEU A 138 -1.72 5.22 12.99
CA LEU A 138 -1.88 3.79 12.74
C LEU A 138 -1.06 3.02 13.77
N ILE A 139 -1.71 2.16 14.53
CA ILE A 139 -1.07 1.24 15.47
C ILE A 139 -1.40 -0.16 15.01
N VAL A 140 -0.37 -0.96 14.73
CA VAL A 140 -0.51 -2.36 14.30
C VAL A 140 0.16 -3.26 15.34
N ARG A 141 -0.52 -4.33 15.72
CA ARG A 141 -0.02 -5.35 16.63
C ARG A 141 -0.24 -6.71 16.02
N ASP A 142 0.75 -7.56 16.14
CA ASP A 142 0.57 -8.95 15.79
C ASP A 142 -0.36 -9.62 16.82
N PRO A 143 -1.44 -10.32 16.38
CA PRO A 143 -2.40 -10.95 17.31
C PRO A 143 -1.82 -12.14 18.06
N SER A 144 -0.77 -12.74 17.53
CA SER A 144 -0.03 -13.81 18.21
C SER A 144 1.43 -13.73 17.79
N ALA A 145 2.31 -13.54 18.73
CA ALA A 145 3.76 -13.68 18.49
C ALA A 145 4.13 -15.06 17.94
N LEU A 146 3.24 -16.03 18.07
CA LEU A 146 3.38 -17.39 17.57
C LEU A 146 2.02 -17.86 17.04
N ASP A 147 2.00 -18.44 15.87
CA ASP A 147 0.82 -19.18 15.39
C ASP A 147 0.66 -20.49 16.19
N ALA A 148 -0.42 -21.27 15.90
CA ALA A 148 -0.70 -22.54 16.56
C ALA A 148 0.39 -23.61 16.34
N THR A 149 1.34 -23.38 15.43
CA THR A 149 2.48 -24.27 15.12
C THR A 149 3.77 -23.81 15.81
N GLY A 150 3.77 -22.63 16.44
CA GLY A 150 4.94 -22.01 17.07
C GLY A 150 5.83 -21.23 16.11
N GLU A 151 5.39 -21.03 14.86
CA GLU A 151 6.08 -20.19 13.88
C GLU A 151 5.76 -18.71 14.13
N PRO A 152 6.73 -17.80 13.91
CA PRO A 152 6.48 -16.37 14.02
C PRO A 152 5.42 -15.92 13.01
N SER A 153 4.45 -15.13 13.46
CA SER A 153 3.48 -14.52 12.57
C SER A 153 4.18 -13.50 11.65
N THR A 154 3.91 -13.58 10.35
CA THR A 154 4.52 -12.71 9.34
C THR A 154 3.72 -11.44 9.06
N GLY A 155 2.51 -11.31 9.62
CA GLY A 155 1.54 -10.30 9.23
C GLY A 155 2.02 -8.85 9.34
N VAL A 156 2.79 -8.52 10.39
CA VAL A 156 3.31 -7.15 10.57
C VAL A 156 4.51 -6.91 9.65
N SER A 157 5.41 -7.90 9.49
CA SER A 157 6.53 -7.82 8.55
C SER A 157 6.01 -7.66 7.12
N ASP A 158 5.01 -8.43 6.73
CA ASP A 158 4.36 -8.35 5.42
C ASP A 158 3.77 -6.95 5.16
N LEU A 159 3.22 -6.28 6.19
CA LEU A 159 2.75 -4.91 6.07
C LEU A 159 3.91 -3.93 5.82
N LEU A 160 5.00 -4.06 6.58
CA LEU A 160 6.16 -3.19 6.42
C LEU A 160 6.80 -3.34 5.05
N ASP A 161 6.96 -4.58 4.58
CA ASP A 161 7.48 -4.90 3.25
C ASP A 161 6.54 -4.36 2.16
N GLY A 162 5.22 -4.45 2.37
CA GLY A 162 4.23 -3.89 1.45
C GLY A 162 4.18 -2.37 1.42
N LEU A 163 4.65 -1.70 2.48
CA LEU A 163 4.75 -0.24 2.56
C LEU A 163 6.14 0.28 2.17
N ASP A 164 7.11 -0.61 1.95
CA ASP A 164 8.44 -0.20 1.51
C ASP A 164 8.32 0.60 0.20
N HIS A 165 8.98 1.74 0.14
CA HIS A 165 8.88 2.70 -0.96
C HIS A 165 7.56 3.49 -1.08
N LEU A 166 6.59 3.31 -0.14
CA LEU A 166 5.37 4.12 -0.16
C LEU A 166 5.68 5.61 0.01
N LYS A 167 5.06 6.41 -0.85
CA LYS A 167 5.05 7.88 -0.72
C LYS A 167 3.64 8.35 -0.41
N VAL A 168 3.52 9.19 0.61
CA VAL A 168 2.27 9.89 0.94
C VAL A 168 2.43 11.35 0.52
N PHE A 169 1.60 11.79 -0.42
CA PHE A 169 1.61 13.16 -0.93
C PHE A 169 0.39 13.91 -0.42
N LEU A 170 0.62 15.04 0.25
CA LEU A 170 -0.47 15.90 0.71
C LEU A 170 -0.86 16.88 -0.41
N VAL A 171 -2.09 16.75 -0.90
CA VAL A 171 -2.60 17.54 -2.03
C VAL A 171 -2.70 19.03 -1.67
N ALA A 172 -3.20 19.33 -0.45
CA ALA A 172 -3.36 20.70 0.03
C ALA A 172 -2.89 20.84 1.48
N GLY A 173 -1.88 21.68 1.72
CA GLY A 173 -1.28 21.84 3.04
C GLY A 173 0.16 21.34 3.10
N ARG A 174 0.62 21.07 4.32
CA ARG A 174 1.93 20.47 4.56
C ARG A 174 1.89 19.55 5.78
N PHE A 175 2.73 18.53 5.75
CA PHE A 175 3.02 17.72 6.93
C PHE A 175 3.87 18.52 7.91
N GLU A 176 3.49 18.50 9.17
CA GLU A 176 4.17 19.21 10.27
C GLU A 176 5.04 18.25 11.10
N ALA A 177 4.59 17.00 11.24
CA ALA A 177 5.30 15.96 11.97
C ALA A 177 5.00 14.58 11.40
N ALA A 178 5.92 13.63 11.60
CA ALA A 178 5.78 12.26 11.18
C ALA A 178 6.51 11.30 12.15
N GLU A 179 6.00 10.08 12.26
CA GLU A 179 6.64 8.93 12.91
C GLU A 179 6.54 7.75 11.96
N GLY A 180 7.68 7.09 11.66
CA GLY A 180 7.79 6.05 10.63
C GLY A 180 7.83 6.57 9.19
N PHE A 181 8.00 7.88 9.00
CA PHE A 181 8.16 8.52 7.69
C PHE A 181 9.21 9.61 7.75
N SER A 182 9.92 9.79 6.63
CA SER A 182 10.80 10.93 6.38
C SER A 182 10.05 12.01 5.59
N LEU A 183 10.09 13.26 6.04
CA LEU A 183 9.40 14.38 5.38
C LEU A 183 10.30 15.07 4.36
N SER A 184 9.73 15.45 3.22
CA SER A 184 10.38 16.36 2.26
C SER A 184 10.58 17.75 2.86
N LYS A 185 11.53 18.54 2.32
CA LYS A 185 11.85 19.89 2.82
C LYS A 185 10.66 20.86 2.79
N ASP A 186 9.78 20.70 1.81
CA ASP A 186 8.56 21.50 1.66
C ASP A 186 7.37 20.96 2.47
N GLY A 187 7.55 19.82 3.15
CA GLY A 187 6.52 19.16 3.94
C GLY A 187 5.39 18.54 3.12
N ARG A 188 5.50 18.43 1.80
CA ARG A 188 4.41 17.93 0.95
C ARG A 188 4.43 16.43 0.73
N VAL A 189 5.57 15.79 0.96
CA VAL A 189 5.76 14.36 0.78
C VAL A 189 6.28 13.74 2.06
N ALA A 190 5.64 12.67 2.51
CA ALA A 190 6.14 11.76 3.53
C ALA A 190 6.51 10.45 2.83
N THR A 191 7.76 10.01 2.94
CA THR A 191 8.23 8.73 2.43
C THR A 191 8.33 7.77 3.60
N PHE A 192 7.79 6.57 3.44
CA PHE A 192 7.89 5.54 4.45
C PHE A 192 9.37 5.25 4.77
N ASP A 193 9.74 5.31 6.04
CA ASP A 193 11.11 5.14 6.53
C ASP A 193 11.06 4.56 7.94
N TYR A 194 10.32 3.46 8.06
CA TYR A 194 10.26 2.75 9.33
C TYR A 194 11.52 1.92 9.49
N LYS A 195 12.28 2.22 10.52
CA LYS A 195 13.44 1.41 10.92
C LYS A 195 13.03 0.56 12.10
N GLU A 196 13.08 -0.73 11.89
CA GLU A 196 12.92 -1.68 12.98
C GLU A 196 14.02 -1.42 14.02
N SER A 197 13.62 -1.15 15.26
CA SER A 197 14.64 -0.96 16.32
C SER A 197 15.33 -2.30 16.58
N ASP A 198 16.67 -2.29 16.68
CA ASP A 198 17.48 -3.47 17.01
C ASP A 198 17.20 -4.01 18.44
N ASP A 199 16.44 -3.29 19.25
CA ASP A 199 16.04 -3.64 20.62
C ASP A 199 14.79 -4.53 20.66
N LYS A 200 14.84 -5.67 19.96
CA LYS A 200 13.76 -6.67 20.01
C LYS A 200 13.85 -7.50 21.28
N GLY A 201 13.05 -7.10 22.28
CA GLY A 201 12.60 -8.03 23.31
C GLY A 201 11.63 -9.08 22.72
N PRO A 202 11.32 -10.16 23.45
CA PRO A 202 10.45 -11.24 22.98
C PRO A 202 8.98 -10.80 22.74
N ASP A 203 8.60 -9.61 23.14
CA ASP A 203 7.31 -9.01 22.85
C ASP A 203 7.46 -8.12 21.60
N LEU A 204 6.93 -8.55 20.46
CA LEU A 204 6.92 -7.74 19.25
C LEU A 204 6.21 -6.40 19.54
N PRO A 205 6.93 -5.28 19.45
CA PRO A 205 6.35 -3.98 19.78
C PRO A 205 5.25 -3.66 18.76
N ALA A 206 4.22 -2.97 19.22
CA ALA A 206 3.26 -2.38 18.31
C ALA A 206 3.98 -1.41 17.37
N ILE A 207 3.81 -1.57 16.06
CA ILE A 207 4.27 -0.59 15.09
C ILE A 207 3.35 0.62 15.18
N THR A 208 3.93 1.80 15.32
CA THR A 208 3.18 3.05 15.32
C THR A 208 3.66 3.91 14.16
N LEU A 209 2.71 4.29 13.28
CA LEU A 209 2.93 5.26 12.22
C LEU A 209 2.07 6.48 12.48
N LYS A 210 2.63 7.68 12.30
CA LYS A 210 1.89 8.94 12.45
C LYS A 210 2.21 9.93 11.36
N LEU A 211 1.20 10.68 10.96
CA LEU A 211 1.32 11.85 10.11
C LEU A 211 0.44 12.96 10.69
N SER A 212 1.03 14.13 10.90
CA SER A 212 0.28 15.33 11.28
C SER A 212 0.41 16.37 10.16
N TRP A 213 -0.69 17.02 9.79
CA TRP A 213 -0.68 18.01 8.74
C TRP A 213 -1.61 19.17 9.01
N SER A 214 -1.23 20.34 8.47
CA SER A 214 -2.08 21.53 8.39
C SER A 214 -2.59 21.70 6.96
N THR A 215 -3.81 22.20 6.83
CA THR A 215 -4.36 22.63 5.55
C THR A 215 -4.14 24.14 5.41
N PHE A 216 -3.78 24.58 4.19
CA PHE A 216 -3.81 26.02 3.94
C PHE A 216 -5.26 26.49 4.02
N THR A 217 -5.60 27.29 5.03
CA THR A 217 -6.79 28.13 4.95
C THR A 217 -6.49 29.20 3.91
N HIS A 218 -7.15 29.17 2.75
CA HIS A 218 -7.24 30.37 1.95
C HIS A 218 -7.98 31.41 2.80
N GLU A 219 -7.22 32.33 3.40
CA GLU A 219 -7.82 33.60 3.81
C GLU A 219 -8.18 34.31 2.50
N GLU A 220 -9.50 34.40 2.25
CA GLU A 220 -10.07 35.25 1.22
C GLU A 220 -9.81 36.72 1.49
#